data_b5c93ad8717d47c963f6d8e946f5307a
#
_entry.id   b5c93ad8717d47c963f6d8e946f5307a
#
_cell.length_a   1.000
_cell.length_b   1.000
_cell.length_c   1.000
_cell.angle_alpha   90.00
_cell.angle_beta   90.00
_cell.angle_gamma   90.00
#
_symmetry.space_group_name_H-M   'P 1'
#
loop_
_entity.id
_entity.type
_entity.pdbx_description
1 polymer ?
#
loop_
_entity_poly.entity_id
_entity_poly.type
_entity_poly.pdbx_seq_one_letter_code
_entity_poly.pdbx_strand_id
1 'polypeptide(L)'
;IVLSKQRGLVCHPAHGHESGTLANALVYHCGIDHLGTVQGEDRPGIVHRLDRDTSGLMLAAKDDDTQRALQNLIRTRTLDRRYITLVHGHIAMDEGTINTGIARSTRDRVKMAVSDDPFARQAITTFKVLERFDSTRFDDGYTLVECHLFTGRTHQIRVHMRHINHACVGDPLYGKCDARADQGLTRQFLEIAACPACHS
;
A
#
# COMPACT_ATOMS: atom_id res chain seq x y z
N ILE A 1 -2.93 13.71 13.31
CA ILE A 1 -2.98 14.35 11.99
C ILE A 1 -3.49 13.34 10.98
N VAL A 2 -4.44 13.75 10.15
CA VAL A 2 -4.85 13.04 8.93
C VAL A 2 -4.27 13.81 7.75
N LEU A 3 -3.61 13.10 6.85
CA LEU A 3 -2.99 13.70 5.67
C LEU A 3 -3.20 12.84 4.43
N SER A 4 -3.21 13.45 3.26
CA SER A 4 -3.17 12.74 1.98
C SER A 4 -1.72 12.73 1.46
N LYS A 5 -1.09 11.55 1.50
CA LYS A 5 0.27 11.40 0.99
C LYS A 5 0.26 11.46 -0.53
N GLN A 6 1.03 12.37 -1.08
CA GLN A 6 1.25 12.40 -2.52
C GLN A 6 2.16 11.25 -2.99
N ARG A 7 2.06 10.91 -4.26
CA ARG A 7 2.98 9.96 -4.90
C ARG A 7 4.43 10.49 -4.88
N GLY A 8 5.41 9.61 -4.99
CA GLY A 8 6.83 9.94 -5.03
C GLY A 8 7.43 10.23 -3.65
N LEU A 9 6.59 10.46 -2.62
CA LEU A 9 7.03 10.76 -1.26
C LEU A 9 7.26 9.47 -0.47
N VAL A 10 8.48 9.29 0.05
CA VAL A 10 8.84 8.19 0.97
C VAL A 10 8.36 8.54 2.39
N CYS A 11 7.85 7.56 3.14
CA CYS A 11 7.26 7.83 4.45
C CYS A 11 8.30 8.19 5.53
N HIS A 12 9.46 7.56 5.53
CA HIS A 12 10.51 7.77 6.54
C HIS A 12 11.87 7.49 5.92
N PRO A 13 12.97 7.99 6.51
CA PRO A 13 14.33 7.74 6.01
C PRO A 13 14.61 6.25 5.77
N ALA A 14 15.26 5.97 4.67
CA ALA A 14 15.66 4.64 4.24
C ALA A 14 16.88 4.75 3.30
N HIS A 15 17.53 3.63 3.01
CA HIS A 15 18.66 3.60 2.10
C HIS A 15 18.33 4.24 0.74
N GLY A 16 19.11 5.24 0.34
CA GLY A 16 18.88 6.06 -0.85
C GLY A 16 17.82 7.16 -0.71
N HIS A 17 17.26 7.36 0.48
CA HIS A 17 16.30 8.40 0.82
C HIS A 17 16.49 8.83 2.28
N GLU A 18 17.64 9.42 2.61
CA GLU A 18 17.99 9.82 3.97
C GLU A 18 17.20 11.06 4.43
N SER A 19 16.73 11.89 3.48
CA SER A 19 15.96 13.11 3.73
C SER A 19 14.84 13.30 2.70
N GLY A 20 14.06 14.39 2.84
CA GLY A 20 12.92 14.69 1.95
C GLY A 20 11.76 13.71 2.10
N THR A 21 11.61 13.10 3.27
CA THR A 21 10.55 12.13 3.57
C THR A 21 9.36 12.78 4.26
N LEU A 22 8.23 12.04 4.35
CA LEU A 22 7.06 12.49 5.12
C LEU A 22 7.42 12.75 6.60
N ALA A 23 8.26 11.92 7.21
CA ALA A 23 8.73 12.13 8.58
C ALA A 23 9.44 13.49 8.73
N ASN A 24 10.31 13.86 7.78
CA ASN A 24 10.94 15.19 7.78
C ASN A 24 9.91 16.32 7.64
N ALA A 25 8.91 16.16 6.79
CA ALA A 25 7.83 17.14 6.62
C ALA A 25 6.99 17.29 7.91
N LEU A 26 6.71 16.19 8.61
CA LEU A 26 6.01 16.21 9.90
C LEU A 26 6.83 16.94 10.96
N VAL A 27 8.14 16.69 11.06
CA VAL A 27 9.03 17.40 11.97
C VAL A 27 9.07 18.90 11.66
N TYR A 28 9.15 19.26 10.39
CA TYR A 28 9.12 20.68 9.98
C TYR A 28 7.80 21.35 10.35
N HIS A 29 6.66 20.65 10.17
CA HIS A 29 5.33 21.21 10.41
C HIS A 29 4.97 21.30 11.90
N CYS A 30 5.31 20.29 12.69
CA CYS A 30 4.87 20.17 14.08
C CYS A 30 5.97 20.54 15.11
N GLY A 31 7.24 20.43 14.74
CA GLY A 31 8.35 20.32 15.69
C GLY A 31 8.50 18.87 16.21
N ILE A 32 9.73 18.47 16.46
CA ILE A 32 10.03 17.09 16.92
C ILE A 32 9.36 16.77 18.27
N ASP A 33 9.30 17.75 19.18
CA ASP A 33 8.72 17.61 20.52
C ASP A 33 7.20 17.43 20.52
N HIS A 34 6.57 17.64 19.38
CA HIS A 34 5.12 17.50 19.15
C HIS A 34 4.78 16.33 18.23
N LEU A 35 5.59 15.29 18.22
CA LEU A 35 5.37 14.06 17.47
C LEU A 35 5.69 12.85 18.34
N GLY A 36 4.92 11.78 18.18
CA GLY A 36 5.23 10.52 18.85
C GLY A 36 6.52 9.90 18.31
N THR A 37 7.36 9.38 19.17
CA THR A 37 8.68 8.80 18.84
C THR A 37 8.81 7.31 19.18
N VAL A 38 7.70 6.64 19.47
CA VAL A 38 7.65 5.22 19.88
C VAL A 38 8.34 4.27 18.88
N GLN A 39 8.41 4.64 17.60
CA GLN A 39 9.09 3.84 16.56
C GLN A 39 10.54 4.25 16.31
N GLY A 40 11.10 5.11 17.14
CA GLY A 40 12.44 5.66 17.02
C GLY A 40 12.47 7.04 16.34
N GLU A 41 13.60 7.69 16.47
CA GLU A 41 13.83 9.08 16.02
C GLU A 41 13.75 9.25 14.50
N ASP A 42 13.94 8.17 13.74
CA ASP A 42 13.83 8.18 12.28
C ASP A 42 12.35 8.20 11.77
N ARG A 43 11.38 8.01 12.67
CA ARG A 43 9.97 7.83 12.31
C ARG A 43 9.02 8.62 13.20
N PRO A 44 9.30 9.89 13.49
CA PRO A 44 8.45 10.69 14.35
C PRO A 44 7.04 10.80 13.78
N GLY A 45 6.05 10.50 14.61
CA GLY A 45 4.63 10.53 14.25
C GLY A 45 4.15 9.40 13.33
N ILE A 46 5.03 8.63 12.73
CA ILE A 46 4.64 7.59 11.75
C ILE A 46 4.02 6.39 12.46
N VAL A 47 2.79 6.03 12.11
CA VAL A 47 2.06 4.87 12.65
C VAL A 47 1.92 3.73 11.65
N HIS A 48 1.88 4.04 10.37
CA HIS A 48 1.88 3.09 9.25
C HIS A 48 2.58 3.70 8.03
N ARG A 49 2.69 2.93 6.97
CA ARG A 49 3.37 3.40 5.76
C ARG A 49 2.59 3.04 4.49
N LEU A 50 2.77 3.87 3.46
CA LEU A 50 2.44 3.57 2.07
C LEU A 50 3.74 3.43 1.28
N ASP A 51 3.70 2.73 0.16
CA ASP A 51 4.80 2.71 -0.80
C ASP A 51 5.05 4.12 -1.36
N ARG A 52 6.24 4.38 -1.85
CA ARG A 52 6.61 5.70 -2.40
C ARG A 52 5.58 6.21 -3.41
N ASP A 53 5.18 5.35 -4.33
CA ASP A 53 4.30 5.72 -5.44
C ASP A 53 2.81 5.42 -5.20
N THR A 54 2.44 4.93 -4.01
CA THR A 54 1.06 4.84 -3.54
C THR A 54 0.65 6.16 -2.90
N SER A 55 -0.48 6.71 -3.32
CA SER A 55 -1.08 7.94 -2.75
C SER A 55 -2.19 7.62 -1.74
N GLY A 56 -2.68 8.65 -1.06
CA GLY A 56 -3.89 8.59 -0.26
C GLY A 56 -3.68 8.81 1.23
N LEU A 57 -4.70 8.48 2.00
CA LEU A 57 -4.82 8.87 3.41
C LEU A 57 -3.79 8.17 4.30
N MET A 58 -3.16 8.95 5.15
CA MET A 58 -2.27 8.48 6.22
C MET A 58 -2.58 9.18 7.54
N LEU A 59 -2.30 8.46 8.63
CA LEU A 59 -2.37 8.97 9.99
C LEU A 59 -0.97 9.22 10.53
N ALA A 60 -0.80 10.35 11.22
CA ALA A 60 0.40 10.63 11.99
C ALA A 60 0.02 11.06 13.41
N ALA A 61 0.78 10.60 14.41
CA ALA A 61 0.54 10.88 15.82
C ALA A 61 1.36 12.07 16.30
N LYS A 62 0.73 12.96 17.07
CA LYS A 62 1.37 14.15 17.67
C LYS A 62 2.01 13.88 19.04
N ASP A 63 1.77 12.70 19.58
CA ASP A 63 2.30 12.27 20.88
C ASP A 63 2.44 10.75 20.93
N ASP A 64 3.17 10.25 21.91
CA ASP A 64 3.45 8.83 22.08
C ASP A 64 2.22 8.01 22.42
N ASP A 65 1.29 8.53 23.20
CA ASP A 65 0.09 7.79 23.61
C ASP A 65 -0.85 7.58 22.42
N THR A 66 -1.06 8.63 21.63
CA THR A 66 -1.79 8.54 20.35
C THR A 66 -1.10 7.57 19.40
N GLN A 67 0.25 7.61 19.34
CA GLN A 67 1.00 6.69 18.46
C GLN A 67 0.81 5.24 18.88
N ARG A 68 0.91 4.93 20.19
CA ARG A 68 0.64 3.57 20.72
C ARG A 68 -0.78 3.12 20.48
N ALA A 69 -1.78 4.02 20.68
CA ALA A 69 -3.18 3.72 20.46
C ALA A 69 -3.46 3.37 18.99
N LEU A 70 -3.00 4.19 18.04
CA LEU A 70 -3.16 3.95 16.61
C LEU A 70 -2.43 2.68 16.14
N GLN A 71 -1.22 2.42 16.63
CA GLN A 71 -0.51 1.18 16.36
C GLN A 71 -1.26 -0.05 16.90
N ASN A 72 -1.88 0.06 18.06
CA ASN A 72 -2.71 -1.00 18.62
C ASN A 72 -3.91 -1.29 17.73
N LEU A 73 -4.63 -0.26 17.25
CA LEU A 73 -5.74 -0.43 16.30
C LEU A 73 -5.30 -1.13 15.00
N ILE A 74 -4.10 -0.82 14.50
CA ILE A 74 -3.51 -1.52 13.35
C ILE A 74 -3.19 -2.97 13.69
N ARG A 75 -2.58 -3.23 14.86
CA ARG A 75 -2.18 -4.56 15.32
C ARG A 75 -3.38 -5.47 15.57
N THR A 76 -4.45 -4.93 16.16
CA THR A 76 -5.71 -5.64 16.42
C THR A 76 -6.60 -5.74 15.18
N ARG A 77 -6.17 -5.15 14.05
CA ARG A 77 -6.93 -5.12 12.78
C ARG A 77 -8.27 -4.38 12.91
N THR A 78 -8.39 -3.49 13.88
CA THR A 78 -9.58 -2.66 14.11
C THR A 78 -9.58 -1.43 13.18
N LEU A 79 -8.39 -0.97 12.77
CA LEU A 79 -8.27 0.10 11.79
C LEU A 79 -8.55 -0.46 10.39
N ASP A 80 -9.66 -0.08 9.81
CA ASP A 80 -10.06 -0.49 8.46
C ASP A 80 -9.23 0.26 7.41
N ARG A 81 -8.46 -0.46 6.60
CA ARG A 81 -7.59 0.11 5.55
C ARG A 81 -8.06 -0.37 4.19
N ARG A 82 -8.81 0.48 3.52
CA ARG A 82 -9.38 0.20 2.19
C ARG A 82 -8.59 0.92 1.12
N TYR A 83 -8.27 0.19 0.09
CA TYR A 83 -7.53 0.65 -1.07
C TYR A 83 -8.35 0.43 -2.32
N ILE A 84 -8.29 1.37 -3.24
CA ILE A 84 -8.82 1.21 -4.59
C ILE A 84 -7.66 0.98 -5.54
N THR A 85 -7.80 -0.01 -6.39
CA THR A 85 -6.81 -0.29 -7.45
C THR A 85 -7.52 -0.70 -8.74
N LEU A 86 -6.97 -0.27 -9.87
CA LEU A 86 -7.31 -0.78 -11.19
C LEU A 86 -6.32 -1.89 -11.55
N VAL A 87 -6.81 -3.03 -11.98
CA VAL A 87 -5.98 -4.18 -12.35
C VAL A 87 -6.26 -4.63 -13.79
N HIS A 88 -5.28 -5.29 -14.40
CA HIS A 88 -5.40 -5.84 -15.74
C HIS A 88 -6.31 -7.07 -15.76
N GLY A 89 -7.16 -7.15 -16.79
CA GLY A 89 -8.05 -8.26 -17.06
C GLY A 89 -9.28 -8.31 -16.15
N HIS A 90 -10.16 -9.24 -16.41
CA HIS A 90 -11.41 -9.44 -15.67
C HIS A 90 -11.21 -10.46 -14.54
N ILE A 91 -11.35 -10.04 -13.28
CA ILE A 91 -11.45 -10.95 -12.15
C ILE A 91 -12.85 -11.58 -12.22
N ALA A 92 -12.92 -12.91 -12.33
CA ALA A 92 -14.19 -13.62 -12.52
C ALA A 92 -15.08 -13.58 -11.26
N MET A 93 -14.49 -13.65 -10.07
CA MET A 93 -15.19 -13.60 -8.78
C MET A 93 -15.47 -12.15 -8.36
N ASP A 94 -16.66 -11.88 -7.79
CA ASP A 94 -17.01 -10.55 -7.30
C ASP A 94 -16.26 -10.17 -6.03
N GLU A 95 -15.87 -11.15 -5.23
CA GLU A 95 -15.10 -10.96 -4.01
C GLU A 95 -14.20 -12.17 -3.73
N GLY A 96 -13.18 -11.98 -2.92
CA GLY A 96 -12.28 -13.07 -2.57
C GLY A 96 -11.29 -12.70 -1.48
N THR A 97 -10.58 -13.72 -0.99
CA THR A 97 -9.51 -13.59 0.00
C THR A 97 -8.22 -14.21 -0.53
N ILE A 98 -7.15 -13.42 -0.50
CA ILE A 98 -5.81 -13.89 -0.81
C ILE A 98 -5.06 -14.01 0.52
N ASN A 99 -4.71 -15.22 0.92
CA ASN A 99 -3.98 -15.52 2.15
C ASN A 99 -2.72 -16.33 1.81
N THR A 100 -1.57 -15.68 1.83
CA THR A 100 -0.29 -16.27 1.42
C THR A 100 0.84 -15.82 2.34
N GLY A 101 1.99 -16.48 2.25
CA GLY A 101 3.26 -15.94 2.73
C GLY A 101 3.82 -14.91 1.74
N ILE A 102 4.40 -13.81 2.23
CA ILE A 102 5.17 -12.87 1.41
C ILE A 102 6.59 -12.81 1.95
N ALA A 103 7.55 -13.00 1.06
CA ALA A 103 8.98 -12.87 1.31
C ALA A 103 9.65 -11.98 0.24
N ARG A 104 10.92 -11.64 0.46
CA ARG A 104 11.73 -10.98 -0.57
C ARG A 104 12.01 -11.98 -1.70
N SER A 105 11.83 -11.53 -2.94
CA SER A 105 12.08 -12.37 -4.10
C SER A 105 13.55 -12.86 -4.13
N THR A 106 13.75 -14.14 -4.39
CA THR A 106 15.08 -14.72 -4.57
C THR A 106 15.70 -14.37 -5.92
N ARG A 107 14.87 -14.03 -6.92
CA ARG A 107 15.31 -13.68 -8.29
C ARG A 107 15.59 -12.19 -8.46
N ASP A 108 14.88 -11.34 -7.74
CA ASP A 108 15.00 -9.88 -7.84
C ASP A 108 14.82 -9.26 -6.44
N ARG A 109 15.92 -8.85 -5.85
CA ARG A 109 15.96 -8.33 -4.47
C ARG A 109 15.16 -7.02 -4.26
N VAL A 110 14.78 -6.33 -5.32
CA VAL A 110 13.91 -5.13 -5.24
C VAL A 110 12.45 -5.53 -5.04
N LYS A 111 12.07 -6.74 -5.46
CA LYS A 111 10.69 -7.26 -5.42
C LYS A 111 10.42 -8.09 -4.17
N MET A 112 9.15 -8.08 -3.79
CA MET A 112 8.54 -9.06 -2.91
C MET A 112 7.84 -10.13 -3.76
N ALA A 113 7.64 -11.32 -3.21
CA ALA A 113 6.95 -12.41 -3.89
C ALA A 113 6.11 -13.23 -2.89
N VAL A 114 5.05 -13.86 -3.39
CA VAL A 114 4.40 -14.95 -2.65
C VAL A 114 5.39 -16.10 -2.52
N SER A 115 5.43 -16.69 -1.33
CA SER A 115 6.41 -17.72 -0.98
C SER A 115 5.81 -18.68 0.06
N ASP A 116 6.08 -19.96 -0.14
CA ASP A 116 5.77 -21.03 0.83
C ASP A 116 6.91 -21.29 1.82
N ASP A 117 7.95 -20.44 1.79
CA ASP A 117 9.06 -20.48 2.75
C ASP A 117 8.52 -20.35 4.19
N PRO A 118 8.94 -21.21 5.14
CA PRO A 118 8.53 -21.14 6.53
C PRO A 118 8.79 -19.77 7.20
N PHE A 119 9.73 -19.01 6.70
CA PHE A 119 10.05 -17.64 7.17
C PHE A 119 9.28 -16.54 6.43
N ALA A 120 8.49 -16.89 5.41
CA ALA A 120 7.63 -15.92 4.74
C ALA A 120 6.58 -15.38 5.71
N ARG A 121 6.36 -14.08 5.65
CA ARG A 121 5.43 -13.40 6.57
C ARG A 121 4.01 -13.51 6.05
N GLN A 122 3.09 -14.07 6.84
CA GLN A 122 1.69 -14.15 6.47
C GLN A 122 1.14 -12.79 6.02
N ALA A 123 0.43 -12.81 4.91
CA ALA A 123 -0.22 -11.67 4.30
C ALA A 123 -1.66 -12.04 3.93
N ILE A 124 -2.63 -11.20 4.35
CA ILE A 124 -4.05 -11.44 4.12
C ILE A 124 -4.65 -10.16 3.52
N THR A 125 -5.23 -10.28 2.33
CA THR A 125 -5.97 -9.24 1.63
C THR A 125 -7.30 -9.79 1.19
N THR A 126 -8.40 -9.14 1.54
CA THR A 126 -9.68 -9.40 0.88
C THR A 126 -9.88 -8.37 -0.23
N PHE A 127 -10.61 -8.75 -1.26
CA PHE A 127 -10.96 -7.84 -2.35
C PHE A 127 -12.44 -7.97 -2.70
N LYS A 128 -12.98 -6.87 -3.21
CA LYS A 128 -14.31 -6.78 -3.79
C LYS A 128 -14.21 -6.05 -5.13
N VAL A 129 -14.79 -6.65 -6.16
CA VAL A 129 -14.87 -6.01 -7.48
C VAL A 129 -15.92 -4.91 -7.40
N LEU A 130 -15.55 -3.73 -7.83
CA LEU A 130 -16.44 -2.57 -7.93
C LEU A 130 -17.01 -2.44 -9.35
N GLU A 131 -16.16 -2.62 -10.36
CA GLU A 131 -16.52 -2.46 -11.75
C GLU A 131 -15.61 -3.28 -12.64
N ARG A 132 -16.13 -3.78 -13.77
CA ARG A 132 -15.36 -4.43 -14.84
C ARG A 132 -15.51 -3.63 -16.13
N PHE A 133 -14.39 -3.36 -16.79
CA PHE A 133 -14.32 -2.61 -18.02
C PHE A 133 -14.01 -3.59 -19.16
N ASP A 134 -14.82 -3.55 -20.20
CA ASP A 134 -14.75 -4.49 -21.32
C ASP A 134 -13.35 -4.51 -21.97
N SER A 135 -13.01 -5.69 -22.48
CA SER A 135 -11.80 -5.87 -23.28
C SER A 135 -11.90 -5.12 -24.60
N THR A 136 -10.77 -4.65 -25.07
CA THR A 136 -10.63 -4.06 -26.40
C THR A 136 -9.82 -4.99 -27.30
N ARG A 137 -9.66 -4.63 -28.57
CA ARG A 137 -8.76 -5.37 -29.47
C ARG A 137 -7.27 -5.33 -29.03
N PHE A 138 -6.94 -4.53 -28.01
CA PHE A 138 -5.56 -4.28 -27.57
C PHE A 138 -5.26 -4.76 -26.16
N ASP A 139 -6.30 -5.11 -25.36
CA ASP A 139 -6.16 -5.51 -23.96
C ASP A 139 -7.30 -6.44 -23.53
N ASP A 140 -7.09 -7.15 -22.42
CA ASP A 140 -8.04 -8.11 -21.84
C ASP A 140 -9.08 -7.42 -20.94
N GLY A 141 -9.25 -6.10 -21.04
CA GLY A 141 -10.08 -5.31 -20.14
C GLY A 141 -9.43 -5.02 -18.80
N TYR A 142 -10.20 -4.44 -17.89
CA TYR A 142 -9.73 -4.03 -16.56
C TYR A 142 -10.78 -4.34 -15.50
N THR A 143 -10.32 -4.42 -14.25
CA THR A 143 -11.21 -4.52 -13.09
C THR A 143 -10.83 -3.47 -12.06
N LEU A 144 -11.81 -2.67 -11.62
CA LEU A 144 -11.67 -1.78 -10.48
C LEU A 144 -11.99 -2.57 -9.21
N VAL A 145 -11.07 -2.54 -8.25
CA VAL A 145 -11.12 -3.42 -7.08
C VAL A 145 -10.93 -2.60 -5.81
N GLU A 146 -11.80 -2.82 -4.83
CA GLU A 146 -11.53 -2.43 -3.45
C GLU A 146 -10.77 -3.55 -2.74
N CYS A 147 -9.65 -3.22 -2.10
CA CYS A 147 -8.84 -4.15 -1.32
C CYS A 147 -8.85 -3.76 0.15
N HIS A 148 -9.14 -4.70 1.04
CA HIS A 148 -9.04 -4.51 2.48
C HIS A 148 -7.84 -5.28 3.05
N LEU A 149 -6.97 -4.57 3.77
CA LEU A 149 -5.73 -5.13 4.32
C LEU A 149 -5.88 -5.56 5.79
N PHE A 150 -5.81 -6.86 6.05
CA PHE A 150 -5.67 -7.41 7.41
C PHE A 150 -4.23 -7.41 7.92
N THR A 151 -3.27 -7.40 7.02
CA THR A 151 -1.83 -7.30 7.29
C THR A 151 -1.23 -6.17 6.46
N GLY A 152 -0.01 -5.72 6.76
CA GLY A 152 0.66 -4.63 6.04
C GLY A 152 2.09 -5.02 5.63
N ARG A 153 2.24 -5.95 4.68
CA ARG A 153 3.56 -6.31 4.15
C ARG A 153 3.96 -5.38 3.02
N THR A 154 5.24 -5.24 2.81
CA THR A 154 5.78 -4.42 1.70
C THR A 154 5.17 -4.88 0.38
N HIS A 155 4.63 -3.96 -0.41
CA HIS A 155 4.00 -4.17 -1.70
C HIS A 155 2.81 -5.17 -1.69
N GLN A 156 2.16 -5.41 -0.54
CA GLN A 156 1.25 -6.53 -0.35
C GLN A 156 0.14 -6.62 -1.41
N ILE A 157 -0.63 -5.55 -1.65
CA ILE A 157 -1.71 -5.55 -2.66
C ILE A 157 -1.13 -5.85 -4.04
N ARG A 158 -0.05 -5.19 -4.40
CA ARG A 158 0.62 -5.33 -5.70
C ARG A 158 1.07 -6.76 -5.96
N VAL A 159 1.67 -7.40 -4.95
CA VAL A 159 2.12 -8.81 -4.98
C VAL A 159 0.91 -9.75 -5.06
N HIS A 160 -0.12 -9.53 -4.26
CA HIS A 160 -1.33 -10.36 -4.25
C HIS A 160 -2.10 -10.27 -5.57
N MET A 161 -2.32 -9.07 -6.10
CA MET A 161 -2.98 -8.90 -7.40
C MET A 161 -2.16 -9.56 -8.52
N ARG A 162 -0.84 -9.42 -8.51
CA ARG A 162 0.03 -10.13 -9.44
C ARG A 162 -0.05 -11.65 -9.29
N HIS A 163 -0.14 -12.16 -8.05
CA HIS A 163 -0.24 -13.59 -7.75
C HIS A 163 -1.49 -14.23 -8.36
N ILE A 164 -2.61 -13.52 -8.35
CA ILE A 164 -3.85 -13.97 -9.00
C ILE A 164 -3.92 -13.59 -10.49
N ASN A 165 -2.81 -13.20 -11.11
CA ASN A 165 -2.64 -12.81 -12.51
C ASN A 165 -3.32 -11.49 -12.92
N HIS A 166 -3.72 -10.65 -12.00
CA HIS A 166 -4.32 -9.35 -12.22
C HIS A 166 -3.44 -8.24 -11.65
N ALA A 167 -2.28 -7.99 -12.26
CA ALA A 167 -1.36 -6.95 -11.79
C ALA A 167 -2.01 -5.56 -11.81
N CYS A 168 -1.63 -4.69 -10.85
CA CYS A 168 -2.08 -3.30 -10.84
C CYS A 168 -1.64 -2.58 -12.12
N VAL A 169 -2.55 -1.81 -12.71
CA VAL A 169 -2.27 -1.01 -13.90
C VAL A 169 -1.20 0.03 -13.58
N GLY A 170 -0.24 0.22 -14.47
CA GLY A 170 0.87 1.15 -14.31
C GLY A 170 1.94 0.72 -13.30
N ASP A 171 1.90 -0.51 -12.80
CA ASP A 171 2.90 -0.97 -11.82
C ASP A 171 4.25 -1.27 -12.50
N PRO A 172 5.31 -0.49 -12.24
CA PRO A 172 6.59 -0.66 -12.92
C PRO A 172 7.36 -1.91 -12.45
N LEU A 173 7.00 -2.50 -11.29
CA LEU A 173 7.69 -3.66 -10.75
C LEU A 173 6.95 -4.97 -11.01
N TYR A 174 5.62 -4.96 -10.93
CA TYR A 174 4.78 -6.16 -10.98
C TYR A 174 3.86 -6.19 -12.21
N GLY A 175 3.74 -5.07 -12.94
CA GLY A 175 2.91 -4.95 -14.13
C GLY A 175 3.43 -5.78 -15.32
N LYS A 176 2.63 -5.79 -16.38
CA LYS A 176 3.02 -6.31 -17.69
C LYS A 176 3.74 -5.19 -18.44
N CYS A 177 5.03 -5.34 -18.73
CA CYS A 177 5.86 -4.32 -19.37
C CYS A 177 5.36 -3.83 -20.76
N ASP A 178 4.48 -4.58 -21.41
CA ASP A 178 4.01 -4.32 -22.77
C ASP A 178 2.54 -3.87 -22.86
N ALA A 179 1.88 -3.63 -21.75
CA ALA A 179 0.50 -3.20 -21.77
C ALA A 179 0.38 -1.75 -22.28
N ARG A 180 -0.35 -1.56 -23.38
CA ARG A 180 -0.59 -0.21 -23.95
C ARG A 180 -1.29 0.71 -22.96
N ALA A 181 -2.12 0.16 -22.07
CA ALA A 181 -2.75 0.89 -20.99
C ALA A 181 -1.77 1.52 -19.99
N ASP A 182 -0.57 0.92 -19.84
CA ASP A 182 0.48 1.44 -18.97
C ASP A 182 1.31 2.54 -19.63
N GLN A 183 1.15 2.75 -20.96
CA GLN A 183 1.85 3.80 -21.68
C GLN A 183 1.39 5.18 -21.18
N GLY A 184 2.34 5.95 -20.70
CA GLY A 184 2.07 7.26 -20.09
C GLY A 184 1.77 7.23 -18.59
N LEU A 185 1.55 6.05 -18.00
CA LEU A 185 1.45 5.92 -16.56
C LEU A 185 2.85 5.79 -15.95
N THR A 186 3.09 6.60 -14.93
CA THR A 186 4.39 6.65 -14.23
C THR A 186 4.35 5.96 -12.87
N ARG A 187 3.20 5.37 -12.49
CA ARG A 187 3.00 4.66 -11.22
C ARG A 187 1.85 3.65 -11.32
N GLN A 188 1.79 2.73 -10.34
CA GLN A 188 0.62 1.87 -10.15
C GLN A 188 -0.63 2.69 -9.79
N PHE A 189 -1.78 2.31 -10.34
CA PHE A 189 -3.08 2.81 -9.93
C PHE A 189 -3.48 2.10 -8.61
N LEU A 190 -3.02 2.67 -7.50
CA LEU A 190 -3.30 2.17 -6.14
C LEU A 190 -3.34 3.33 -5.17
N GLU A 191 -4.47 3.48 -4.49
CA GLU A 191 -4.71 4.54 -3.52
C GLU A 191 -5.47 4.02 -2.30
N ILE A 192 -5.12 4.51 -1.10
CA ILE A 192 -5.93 4.28 0.08
C ILE A 192 -7.14 5.21 0.06
N ALA A 193 -8.34 4.63 -0.04
CA ALA A 193 -9.57 5.35 -0.29
C ALA A 193 -10.34 5.72 0.97
N ALA A 194 -10.22 4.94 2.03
CA ALA A 194 -10.93 5.19 3.27
C ALA A 194 -10.12 4.77 4.50
N CYS A 195 -10.22 5.57 5.54
CA CYS A 195 -9.78 5.26 6.88
C CYS A 195 -10.95 5.61 7.83
N PRO A 196 -11.51 4.66 8.61
CA PRO A 196 -12.67 4.92 9.47
C PRO A 196 -12.42 5.98 10.54
N ALA A 197 -11.15 6.24 10.89
CA ALA A 197 -10.78 7.32 11.79
C ALA A 197 -11.07 8.72 11.21
N CYS A 198 -11.47 8.83 9.93
CA CYS A 198 -11.75 10.08 9.24
C CYS A 198 -13.26 10.35 9.05
N HIS A 199 -14.12 9.45 9.54
CA HIS A 199 -15.58 9.57 9.44
C HIS A 199 -16.24 9.99 10.75
N SER A 200 -15.60 10.83 11.55
CA SER A 200 -16.20 11.48 12.72
C SER A 200 -16.19 12.98 12.58
#